data_7dcc4a2fd069393115f01a08b1d13556
#
_entry.id   7dcc4a2fd069393115f01a08b1d13556
#
_cell.length_a   1.000
_cell.length_b   1.000
_cell.length_c   1.000
_cell.angle_alpha   90.00
_cell.angle_beta   90.00
_cell.angle_gamma   90.00
#
_symmetry.space_group_name_H-M   'P 1'
#
loop_
_entity.id
_entity.type
_entity.pdbx_description
1 polymer ?
#
loop_
_entity_poly.entity_id
_entity_poly.type
_entity_poly.pdbx_seq_one_letter_code
_entity_poly.pdbx_strand_id
1 'polypeptide(L)'
;MMKRILLTCAALLLSGQALADDCANASTQAEMNTCAVTQYQTADKELNETYQNALKRAAPPQQELLKMAQTAWIAMRDADCALISSGTEGGSAQVMIANQCLADKTAEREAFLASLLQCEEGDMSC
;
A
#
# COMPACT_ATOMS: atom_id res chain seq x y z
N MET A 1 42.65 14.94 34.77
CA MET A 1 41.99 15.67 33.69
C MET A 1 41.05 14.73 32.97
N MET A 2 39.78 14.84 33.23
CA MET A 2 38.77 14.02 32.56
C MET A 2 38.24 14.78 31.36
N LYS A 3 38.51 14.27 30.16
CA LYS A 3 37.85 14.75 28.94
C LYS A 3 36.46 14.13 28.90
N ARG A 4 35.46 14.95 29.09
CA ARG A 4 34.06 14.56 28.86
C ARG A 4 33.82 14.47 27.35
N ILE A 5 33.70 13.26 26.88
CA ILE A 5 33.23 13.00 25.51
C ILE A 5 31.71 13.07 25.58
N LEU A 6 31.17 14.16 25.03
CA LEU A 6 29.73 14.27 24.76
C LEU A 6 29.43 13.45 23.52
N LEU A 7 28.82 12.30 23.71
CA LEU A 7 28.20 11.55 22.65
C LEU A 7 26.87 12.25 22.29
N THR A 8 26.89 12.99 21.22
CA THR A 8 25.66 13.44 20.57
C THR A 8 25.10 12.28 19.77
N CYS A 9 24.14 11.58 20.35
CA CYS A 9 23.28 10.68 19.57
C CYS A 9 22.36 11.54 18.73
N ALA A 10 22.71 11.72 17.46
CA ALA A 10 21.78 12.24 16.47
C ALA A 10 20.76 11.14 16.15
N ALA A 11 19.58 11.29 16.69
CA ALA A 11 18.45 10.44 16.38
C ALA A 11 17.97 10.77 14.94
N LEU A 12 18.32 9.92 14.00
CA LEU A 12 17.71 9.89 12.68
C LEU A 12 16.41 9.10 12.77
N LEU A 13 15.38 9.76 13.26
CA LEU A 13 14.01 9.27 13.13
C LEU A 13 13.30 10.24 12.22
N LEU A 14 12.68 9.72 11.16
CA LEU A 14 11.61 10.43 10.47
C LEU A 14 11.68 10.30 8.94
N SER A 15 11.28 9.16 8.43
CA SER A 15 10.87 9.13 7.03
C SER A 15 9.55 8.37 6.78
N GLY A 16 8.84 7.94 7.84
CA GLY A 16 7.60 7.19 7.71
C GLY A 16 6.31 7.93 8.07
N GLN A 17 6.38 9.17 8.56
CA GLN A 17 5.22 9.83 9.15
C GLN A 17 4.61 10.96 8.30
N ALA A 18 5.26 11.39 7.22
CA ALA A 18 4.81 12.54 6.44
C ALA A 18 3.45 12.34 5.76
N LEU A 19 3.13 11.11 5.27
CA LEU A 19 1.84 10.82 4.62
C LEU A 19 0.68 10.70 5.61
N ALA A 20 0.92 10.15 6.80
CA ALA A 20 -0.09 10.07 7.84
C ALA A 20 -0.42 11.44 8.43
N ASP A 21 0.59 12.33 8.54
CA ASP A 21 0.41 13.69 9.06
C ASP A 21 -0.42 14.56 8.11
N ASP A 22 -0.25 14.42 6.78
CA ASP A 22 -1.04 15.14 5.78
C ASP A 22 -2.53 14.81 5.89
N CYS A 23 -2.89 13.54 6.12
CA CYS A 23 -4.28 13.12 6.30
C CYS A 23 -4.84 13.53 7.65
N ALA A 24 -4.04 13.52 8.70
CA ALA A 24 -4.45 13.95 10.03
C ALA A 24 -4.79 15.44 10.09
N ASN A 25 -4.18 16.25 9.23
CA ASN A 25 -4.40 17.68 9.14
C ASN A 25 -5.52 18.07 8.15
N ALA A 26 -6.07 17.11 7.42
CA ALA A 26 -7.19 17.35 6.51
C ALA A 26 -8.45 17.69 7.32
N SER A 27 -8.98 18.89 7.11
CA SER A 27 -10.13 19.43 7.86
C SER A 27 -11.38 19.59 7.00
N THR A 28 -11.24 19.59 5.69
CA THR A 28 -12.37 19.67 4.76
C THR A 28 -12.55 18.34 4.03
N GLN A 29 -13.76 18.10 3.51
CA GLN A 29 -14.02 16.92 2.72
C GLN A 29 -13.13 16.88 1.47
N ALA A 30 -12.89 18.00 0.83
CA ALA A 30 -12.00 18.08 -0.34
C ALA A 30 -10.56 17.68 0.02
N GLU A 31 -10.04 18.12 1.16
CA GLU A 31 -8.72 17.74 1.65
C GLU A 31 -8.65 16.26 2.01
N MET A 32 -9.68 15.72 2.65
CA MET A 32 -9.78 14.30 2.98
C MET A 32 -9.84 13.43 1.71
N ASN A 33 -10.57 13.86 0.68
CA ASN A 33 -10.62 13.19 -0.61
C ASN A 33 -9.25 13.15 -1.27
N THR A 34 -8.56 14.28 -1.32
CA THR A 34 -7.20 14.38 -1.88
C THR A 34 -6.23 13.48 -1.13
N CYS A 35 -6.31 13.47 0.19
CA CYS A 35 -5.45 12.62 1.01
C CYS A 35 -5.71 11.13 0.74
N ALA A 36 -6.96 10.70 0.65
CA ALA A 36 -7.31 9.32 0.36
C ALA A 36 -6.80 8.88 -1.02
N VAL A 37 -6.91 9.74 -2.03
CA VAL A 37 -6.36 9.48 -3.37
C VAL A 37 -4.85 9.30 -3.31
N THR A 38 -4.14 10.16 -2.59
CA THR A 38 -2.69 10.08 -2.42
C THR A 38 -2.26 8.80 -1.70
N GLN A 39 -2.99 8.40 -0.66
CA GLN A 39 -2.74 7.14 0.04
C GLN A 39 -2.90 5.94 -0.89
N TYR A 40 -3.94 5.93 -1.70
CA TYR A 40 -4.14 4.85 -2.68
C TYR A 40 -3.02 4.83 -3.72
N GLN A 41 -2.64 5.97 -4.28
CA GLN A 41 -1.55 6.05 -5.25
C GLN A 41 -0.22 5.54 -4.69
N THR A 42 0.09 5.87 -3.44
CA THR A 42 1.28 5.38 -2.75
C THR A 42 1.23 3.87 -2.55
N ALA A 43 0.11 3.35 -2.07
CA ALA A 43 -0.08 1.91 -1.88
C ALA A 43 0.02 1.15 -3.21
N ASP A 44 -0.56 1.69 -4.28
CA ASP A 44 -0.51 1.10 -5.61
C ASP A 44 0.91 1.03 -6.16
N LYS A 45 1.68 2.09 -5.98
CA LYS A 45 3.09 2.11 -6.37
C LYS A 45 3.90 1.04 -5.64
N GLU A 46 3.73 0.94 -4.33
CA GLU A 46 4.41 -0.08 -3.51
C GLU A 46 4.00 -1.49 -3.92
N LEU A 47 2.71 -1.72 -4.16
CA LEU A 47 2.21 -3.01 -4.65
C LEU A 47 2.85 -3.38 -5.99
N ASN A 48 2.90 -2.45 -6.94
CA ASN A 48 3.48 -2.72 -8.25
C ASN A 48 4.96 -3.05 -8.17
N GLU A 49 5.72 -2.39 -7.32
CA GLU A 49 7.13 -2.71 -7.09
C GLU A 49 7.31 -4.10 -6.49
N THR A 50 6.52 -4.45 -5.48
CA THR A 50 6.56 -5.78 -4.85
C THR A 50 6.10 -6.86 -5.82
N TYR A 51 5.08 -6.60 -6.63
CA TYR A 51 4.60 -7.53 -7.66
C TYR A 51 5.68 -7.83 -8.69
N GLN A 52 6.40 -6.82 -9.19
CA GLN A 52 7.50 -7.02 -10.12
C GLN A 52 8.63 -7.84 -9.49
N ASN A 53 8.94 -7.61 -8.24
CA ASN A 53 9.95 -8.39 -7.51
C ASN A 53 9.49 -9.84 -7.33
N ALA A 54 8.23 -10.07 -7.03
CA ALA A 54 7.67 -11.42 -6.92
C ALA A 54 7.73 -12.17 -8.27
N LEU A 55 7.39 -11.50 -9.37
CA LEU A 55 7.50 -12.10 -10.71
C LEU A 55 8.92 -12.53 -11.04
N LYS A 56 9.93 -11.73 -10.68
CA LYS A 56 11.33 -12.05 -10.94
C LYS A 56 11.79 -13.30 -10.17
N ARG A 57 11.24 -13.53 -8.99
CA ARG A 57 11.61 -14.68 -8.14
C ARG A 57 10.83 -15.94 -8.50
N ALA A 58 9.70 -15.82 -9.17
CA ALA A 58 8.84 -16.94 -9.52
C ALA A 58 9.43 -17.73 -10.69
N ALA A 59 9.30 -19.08 -10.64
CA ALA A 59 9.56 -19.92 -11.78
C ALA A 59 8.53 -19.66 -12.89
N PRO A 60 8.85 -19.95 -14.18
CA PRO A 60 7.95 -19.61 -15.28
C PRO A 60 6.49 -20.06 -15.12
N PRO A 61 6.17 -21.28 -14.65
CA PRO A 61 4.77 -21.66 -14.42
C PRO A 61 4.11 -20.84 -13.32
N GLN A 62 4.86 -20.47 -12.29
CA GLN A 62 4.36 -19.66 -11.18
C GLN A 62 4.16 -18.20 -11.59
N GLN A 63 4.97 -17.69 -12.52
CA GLN A 63 4.79 -16.35 -13.07
C GLN A 63 3.42 -16.21 -13.73
N GLU A 64 3.00 -17.19 -14.51
CA GLU A 64 1.67 -17.17 -15.15
C GLU A 64 0.55 -17.23 -14.12
N LEU A 65 0.68 -18.07 -13.09
CA LEU A 65 -0.30 -18.14 -12.01
C LEU A 65 -0.36 -16.83 -11.21
N LEU A 66 0.78 -16.20 -10.97
CA LEU A 66 0.84 -14.92 -10.27
C LEU A 66 0.16 -13.80 -11.08
N LYS A 67 0.37 -13.76 -12.38
CA LYS A 67 -0.30 -12.81 -13.28
C LYS A 67 -1.82 -13.00 -13.26
N MET A 68 -2.28 -14.25 -13.34
CA MET A 68 -3.71 -14.58 -13.27
C MET A 68 -4.31 -14.16 -11.92
N ALA A 69 -3.64 -14.49 -10.83
CA ALA A 69 -4.09 -14.14 -9.49
C ALA A 69 -4.15 -12.62 -9.29
N GLN A 70 -3.17 -11.89 -9.79
CA GLN A 70 -3.14 -10.42 -9.67
C GLN A 70 -4.27 -9.78 -10.47
N THR A 71 -4.52 -10.25 -11.67
CA THR A 71 -5.64 -9.76 -12.50
C THR A 71 -6.99 -10.00 -11.82
N ALA A 72 -7.21 -11.18 -11.28
CA ALA A 72 -8.43 -11.52 -10.56
C ALA A 72 -8.58 -10.70 -9.27
N TRP A 73 -7.48 -10.48 -8.55
CA TRP A 73 -7.48 -9.68 -7.35
C TRP A 73 -7.84 -8.21 -7.62
N ILE A 74 -7.30 -7.60 -8.68
CA ILE A 74 -7.64 -6.22 -9.07
C ILE A 74 -9.14 -6.10 -9.33
N ALA A 75 -9.73 -7.05 -10.06
CA ALA A 75 -11.16 -7.04 -10.36
C ALA A 75 -12.00 -7.15 -9.08
N MET A 76 -11.63 -8.03 -8.17
CA MET A 76 -12.32 -8.19 -6.89
C MET A 76 -12.17 -6.94 -6.01
N ARG A 77 -10.97 -6.39 -5.90
CA ARG A 77 -10.73 -5.14 -5.16
C ARG A 77 -11.64 -4.03 -5.64
N ASP A 78 -11.68 -3.82 -6.95
CA ASP A 78 -12.44 -2.73 -7.55
C ASP A 78 -13.95 -2.92 -7.33
N ALA A 79 -14.44 -4.15 -7.47
CA ALA A 79 -15.84 -4.48 -7.21
C ALA A 79 -16.21 -4.30 -5.73
N ASP A 80 -15.37 -4.77 -4.81
CA ASP A 80 -15.60 -4.62 -3.37
C ASP A 80 -15.63 -3.14 -2.97
N CYS A 81 -14.72 -2.33 -3.51
CA CYS A 81 -14.66 -0.91 -3.17
C CYS A 81 -15.80 -0.11 -3.81
N ALA A 82 -16.28 -0.52 -4.98
CA ALA A 82 -17.52 0.03 -5.56
C ALA A 82 -18.73 -0.30 -4.67
N LEU A 83 -18.81 -1.52 -4.15
CA LEU A 83 -19.87 -1.93 -3.22
C LEU A 83 -19.81 -1.10 -1.92
N ILE A 84 -18.63 -0.98 -1.31
CA ILE A 84 -18.44 -0.27 -0.04
C ILE A 84 -18.78 1.22 -0.20
N SER A 85 -18.42 1.85 -1.32
CA SER A 85 -18.66 3.26 -1.55
C SER A 85 -20.05 3.56 -2.12
N SER A 86 -20.84 2.55 -2.46
CA SER A 86 -22.16 2.73 -3.07
C SER A 86 -23.14 3.50 -2.20
N GLY A 87 -23.02 3.38 -0.87
CA GLY A 87 -23.85 4.13 0.08
C GLY A 87 -23.59 5.63 0.09
N THR A 88 -22.48 6.09 -0.48
CA THR A 88 -22.09 7.51 -0.57
C THR A 88 -22.17 8.04 -1.99
N GLU A 89 -22.76 7.27 -2.91
CA GLU A 89 -22.86 7.63 -4.33
C GLU A 89 -23.52 8.99 -4.52
N GLY A 90 -22.88 9.85 -5.33
CA GLY A 90 -23.32 11.23 -5.55
C GLY A 90 -23.01 12.19 -4.44
N GLY A 91 -22.51 11.74 -3.28
CA GLY A 91 -22.11 12.58 -2.16
C GLY A 91 -20.65 13.03 -2.22
N SER A 92 -20.31 14.04 -1.44
CA SER A 92 -18.96 14.62 -1.38
C SER A 92 -17.92 13.67 -0.74
N ALA A 93 -18.37 12.69 0.05
CA ALA A 93 -17.49 11.72 0.71
C ALA A 93 -17.18 10.47 -0.14
N GLN A 94 -17.81 10.31 -1.30
CA GLN A 94 -17.64 9.11 -2.11
C GLN A 94 -16.18 8.86 -2.51
N VAL A 95 -15.48 9.91 -2.94
CA VAL A 95 -14.06 9.82 -3.33
C VAL A 95 -13.21 9.31 -2.18
N MET A 96 -13.41 9.86 -0.97
CA MET A 96 -12.68 9.44 0.23
C MET A 96 -12.95 7.97 0.56
N ILE A 97 -14.21 7.58 0.63
CA ILE A 97 -14.59 6.20 1.01
C ILE A 97 -14.06 5.19 -0.01
N ALA A 98 -14.22 5.46 -1.31
CA ALA A 98 -13.72 4.58 -2.36
C ALA A 98 -12.19 4.44 -2.30
N ASN A 99 -11.47 5.54 -2.16
CA ASN A 99 -10.00 5.52 -2.16
C ASN A 99 -9.41 4.95 -0.87
N GLN A 100 -10.03 5.16 0.28
CA GLN A 100 -9.63 4.49 1.52
C GLN A 100 -9.76 2.97 1.38
N CYS A 101 -10.86 2.49 0.81
CA CYS A 101 -11.04 1.07 0.53
C CYS A 101 -9.95 0.53 -0.40
N LEU A 102 -9.69 1.23 -1.50
CA LEU A 102 -8.65 0.85 -2.46
C LEU A 102 -7.26 0.82 -1.81
N ALA A 103 -6.94 1.84 -1.01
CA ALA A 103 -5.66 1.92 -0.31
C ALA A 103 -5.47 0.76 0.67
N ASP A 104 -6.48 0.45 1.49
CA ASP A 104 -6.41 -0.61 2.49
C ASP A 104 -6.24 -1.98 1.83
N LYS A 105 -7.05 -2.30 0.83
CA LYS A 105 -6.95 -3.58 0.13
C LYS A 105 -5.63 -3.72 -0.63
N THR A 106 -5.15 -2.64 -1.22
CA THR A 106 -3.87 -2.62 -1.93
C THR A 106 -2.70 -2.85 -0.98
N ALA A 107 -2.71 -2.24 0.21
CA ALA A 107 -1.70 -2.48 1.24
C ALA A 107 -1.72 -3.94 1.74
N GLU A 108 -2.89 -4.53 1.92
CA GLU A 108 -3.03 -5.95 2.28
C GLU A 108 -2.44 -6.86 1.20
N ARG A 109 -2.71 -6.58 -0.06
CA ARG A 109 -2.17 -7.35 -1.20
C ARG A 109 -0.66 -7.23 -1.28
N GLU A 110 -0.13 -6.02 -1.10
CA GLU A 110 1.32 -5.80 -1.07
C GLU A 110 1.98 -6.64 0.03
N ALA A 111 1.42 -6.65 1.24
CA ALA A 111 1.94 -7.44 2.36
C ALA A 111 1.93 -8.95 2.04
N PHE A 112 0.87 -9.44 1.38
CA PHE A 112 0.80 -10.83 0.93
C PHE A 112 1.91 -11.15 -0.07
N LEU A 113 2.08 -10.32 -1.10
CA LEU A 113 3.14 -10.54 -2.09
C LEU A 113 4.54 -10.39 -1.50
N ALA A 114 4.74 -9.46 -0.57
CA ALA A 114 6.00 -9.29 0.14
C ALA A 114 6.37 -10.55 0.94
N SER A 115 5.39 -11.24 1.51
CA SER A 115 5.63 -12.50 2.22
C SER A 115 6.21 -13.59 1.30
N LEU A 116 5.86 -13.59 0.03
CA LEU A 116 6.39 -14.54 -0.96
C LEU A 116 7.87 -14.29 -1.26
N LEU A 117 8.35 -13.06 -1.08
CA LEU A 117 9.75 -12.71 -1.28
C LEU A 117 10.67 -13.30 -0.21
N GLN A 118 10.11 -13.78 0.91
CA GLN A 118 10.86 -14.47 1.95
C GLN A 118 11.08 -15.94 1.64
N CYS A 119 10.36 -16.47 0.65
CA CYS A 119 10.58 -17.81 0.15
C CYS A 119 11.90 -17.90 -0.63
N GLU A 120 12.46 -19.10 -0.73
CA GLU A 120 13.58 -19.33 -1.63
C GLU A 120 13.15 -19.07 -3.08
N GLU A 121 14.10 -18.66 -3.92
CA GLU A 121 13.83 -18.38 -5.33
C GLU A 121 13.18 -19.59 -6.02
N GLY A 122 12.08 -19.34 -6.70
CA GLY A 122 11.27 -20.37 -7.35
C GLY A 122 10.26 -21.08 -6.44
N ASP A 123 10.27 -20.83 -5.14
CA ASP A 123 9.28 -21.36 -4.19
C ASP A 123 8.30 -20.25 -3.77
N MET A 124 7.03 -20.44 -4.09
CA MET A 124 5.93 -19.55 -3.74
C MET A 124 5.00 -20.16 -2.68
N SER A 125 5.42 -21.23 -2.03
CA SER A 125 4.57 -21.97 -1.10
C SER A 125 5.06 -21.94 0.34
N CYS A 126 6.14 -21.23 0.58
CA CYS A 126 6.65 -21.14 1.93
C CYS A 126 5.71 -20.27 2.81
#